data_5754be9bbb5c84e75cf8d5d92cb25afe
#
_entry.id   5754be9bbb5c84e75cf8d5d92cb25afe
#
_cell.length_a   1.000
_cell.length_b   1.000
_cell.length_c   1.000
_cell.angle_alpha   90.00
_cell.angle_beta   90.00
_cell.angle_gamma   90.00
#
_symmetry.space_group_name_H-M   'P 1'
#
loop_
_entity.id
_entity.type
_entity.pdbx_description
1 polymer ?
#
loop_
_entity_poly.entity_id
_entity_poly.type
_entity_poly.pdbx_seq_one_letter_code
_entity_poly.pdbx_strand_id
1 'polypeptide(L)'
;MSFDVLTFGRVSIDLYSKNIGAEFNDIKELTTSIGGSPTNIAVGAKRLGLKTGLFSAVGPDPTGGFILNTLKNEGVDIVHVQTIKDTTSTAVICGIIPPDRFPLIFYRDNAPDEKITIDHVEKIDFSIYKSFLMSGTALAVEPARSAALYATEKAKKVAIPVILDIDFRAISWKDIRTHGIVLRQYLTQCNIVIGTEEELLSVFIEDANQLSIKENAITNPTITGNVNEAIAKVMDFGVDLLLVKTGADGMVAYHKDGTVEKVPGFKVEPVNILGAGDSFAAGFLYGYINGWDTYKSCRLANACGAWMVTKQGCCNFAPYYNEIIEFIESKGGF
;
A
#
# COMPACT_ATOMS: atom_id res chain seq x y z
N MET A 1 -2.51 -22.13 -13.57
CA MET A 1 -3.15 -21.79 -12.27
C MET A 1 -3.53 -20.33 -12.32
N SER A 2 -4.72 -19.92 -11.88
CA SER A 2 -5.09 -18.50 -11.82
C SER A 2 -4.73 -17.92 -10.46
N PHE A 3 -4.22 -16.70 -10.47
CA PHE A 3 -3.96 -15.89 -9.27
C PHE A 3 -5.10 -14.88 -9.07
N ASP A 4 -5.26 -14.40 -7.84
CA ASP A 4 -6.31 -13.42 -7.52
C ASP A 4 -5.79 -11.99 -7.72
N VAL A 5 -4.54 -11.71 -7.30
CA VAL A 5 -3.96 -10.37 -7.45
C VAL A 5 -2.46 -10.43 -7.72
N LEU A 6 -1.99 -9.56 -8.62
CA LEU A 6 -0.59 -9.17 -8.74
C LEU A 6 -0.42 -7.77 -8.13
N THR A 7 0.45 -7.62 -7.13
CA THR A 7 0.80 -6.32 -6.57
C THR A 7 2.13 -5.83 -7.13
N PHE A 8 2.27 -4.53 -7.40
CA PHE A 8 3.51 -3.95 -7.94
C PHE A 8 4.03 -2.79 -7.10
N GLY A 9 5.32 -2.82 -6.82
CA GLY A 9 6.09 -1.75 -6.22
C GLY A 9 7.20 -2.26 -5.30
N ARG A 10 7.49 -1.51 -4.24
CA ARG A 10 8.64 -1.71 -3.36
C ARG A 10 8.49 -2.94 -2.47
N VAL A 11 9.65 -3.60 -2.25
CA VAL A 11 9.86 -4.54 -1.13
C VAL A 11 11.07 -4.09 -0.31
N SER A 12 11.05 -4.30 1.00
CA SER A 12 12.13 -3.94 1.92
C SER A 12 12.27 -4.93 3.06
N ILE A 13 13.43 -4.92 3.73
CA ILE A 13 13.51 -5.37 5.11
C ILE A 13 13.16 -4.18 6.01
N ASP A 14 12.24 -4.38 6.93
CA ASP A 14 11.85 -3.39 7.91
C ASP A 14 12.36 -3.80 9.29
N LEU A 15 13.03 -2.87 9.96
CA LEU A 15 13.66 -3.05 11.27
C LEU A 15 12.88 -2.21 12.30
N TYR A 16 11.97 -2.85 13.02
CA TYR A 16 11.12 -2.19 14.02
C TYR A 16 11.78 -2.13 15.38
N SER A 17 11.73 -0.95 16.02
CA SER A 17 12.18 -0.78 17.40
C SER A 17 11.38 -1.70 18.35
N LYS A 18 12.09 -2.46 19.19
CA LYS A 18 11.51 -3.17 20.34
C LYS A 18 11.38 -2.25 21.57
N ASN A 19 12.09 -1.12 21.58
CA ASN A 19 12.05 -0.13 22.65
C ASN A 19 10.93 0.89 22.37
N ILE A 20 9.68 0.52 22.69
CA ILE A 20 8.51 1.37 22.46
C ILE A 20 8.62 2.65 23.31
N GLY A 21 8.41 3.81 22.66
CA GLY A 21 8.51 5.13 23.29
C GLY A 21 9.93 5.69 23.37
N ALA A 22 10.96 4.92 22.99
CA ALA A 22 12.33 5.41 22.96
C ALA A 22 12.54 6.40 21.80
N GLU A 23 13.29 7.47 22.04
CA GLU A 23 13.79 8.32 20.97
C GLU A 23 14.74 7.51 20.06
N PHE A 24 14.87 7.92 18.80
CA PHE A 24 15.58 7.13 17.80
C PHE A 24 17.03 6.79 18.20
N ASN A 25 17.72 7.73 18.87
CA ASN A 25 19.11 7.55 19.34
C ASN A 25 19.23 6.57 20.53
N ASP A 26 18.13 6.24 21.19
CA ASP A 26 18.06 5.35 22.36
C ASP A 26 17.59 3.93 22.02
N ILE A 27 17.33 3.66 20.73
CA ILE A 27 16.95 2.32 20.27
C ILE A 27 18.14 1.38 20.43
N LYS A 28 17.94 0.29 21.16
CA LYS A 28 18.98 -0.74 21.43
C LYS A 28 18.68 -2.06 20.73
N GLU A 29 17.41 -2.34 20.47
CA GLU A 29 16.98 -3.60 19.89
C GLU A 29 16.00 -3.37 18.74
N LEU A 30 16.21 -4.13 17.67
CA LEU A 30 15.36 -4.13 16.49
C LEU A 30 14.83 -5.54 16.22
N THR A 31 13.62 -5.64 15.70
CA THR A 31 13.08 -6.88 15.15
C THR A 31 12.92 -6.75 13.65
N THR A 32 13.19 -7.85 12.93
CA THR A 32 13.11 -7.89 11.47
C THR A 32 11.71 -8.25 11.00
N SER A 33 11.27 -7.59 9.92
CA SER A 33 10.10 -7.91 9.13
C SER A 33 10.42 -7.66 7.65
N ILE A 34 9.50 -8.01 6.76
CA ILE A 34 9.49 -7.45 5.42
C ILE A 34 8.47 -6.32 5.37
N GLY A 35 8.65 -5.38 4.44
CA GLY A 35 7.78 -4.22 4.27
C GLY A 35 7.71 -3.72 2.84
N GLY A 36 7.07 -2.56 2.69
CA GLY A 36 6.66 -1.99 1.41
C GLY A 36 5.17 -2.21 1.17
N SER A 37 4.43 -1.14 0.84
CA SER A 37 2.97 -1.22 0.71
C SER A 37 2.49 -2.40 -0.16
N PRO A 38 2.93 -2.61 -1.42
CA PRO A 38 2.47 -3.73 -2.22
C PRO A 38 2.85 -5.10 -1.64
N THR A 39 3.97 -5.18 -0.91
CA THR A 39 4.41 -6.39 -0.22
C THR A 39 3.50 -6.71 0.96
N ASN A 40 3.20 -5.71 1.80
CA ASN A 40 2.29 -5.84 2.93
C ASN A 40 0.88 -6.25 2.47
N ILE A 41 0.40 -5.65 1.37
CA ILE A 41 -0.89 -5.99 0.75
C ILE A 41 -0.88 -7.44 0.24
N ALA A 42 0.19 -7.86 -0.47
CA ALA A 42 0.30 -9.23 -0.98
C ALA A 42 0.28 -10.28 0.14
N VAL A 43 1.04 -10.06 1.22
CA VAL A 43 1.07 -10.96 2.38
C VAL A 43 -0.25 -10.93 3.13
N GLY A 44 -0.82 -9.75 3.40
CA GLY A 44 -2.11 -9.63 4.08
C GLY A 44 -3.23 -10.35 3.30
N ALA A 45 -3.34 -10.10 2.00
CA ALA A 45 -4.31 -10.77 1.14
C ALA A 45 -4.09 -12.29 1.06
N LYS A 46 -2.82 -12.75 1.07
CA LYS A 46 -2.47 -14.17 1.14
C LYS A 46 -2.95 -14.82 2.43
N ARG A 47 -2.72 -14.19 3.58
CA ARG A 47 -3.17 -14.68 4.89
C ARG A 47 -4.68 -14.74 5.04
N LEU A 48 -5.39 -13.84 4.33
CA LEU A 48 -6.85 -13.91 4.21
C LEU A 48 -7.33 -15.04 3.30
N GLY A 49 -6.45 -15.64 2.46
CA GLY A 49 -6.77 -16.80 1.63
C GLY A 49 -6.71 -16.57 0.12
N LEU A 50 -6.34 -15.37 -0.35
CA LEU A 50 -6.14 -15.11 -1.78
C LEU A 50 -4.84 -15.73 -2.30
N LYS A 51 -4.79 -15.96 -3.61
CA LYS A 51 -3.56 -16.34 -4.34
C LYS A 51 -2.90 -15.07 -4.85
N THR A 52 -1.80 -14.68 -4.23
CA THR A 52 -1.12 -13.40 -4.48
C THR A 52 0.22 -13.60 -5.15
N GLY A 53 0.56 -12.70 -6.08
CA GLY A 53 1.89 -12.54 -6.64
C GLY A 53 2.43 -11.14 -6.35
N LEU A 54 3.75 -11.03 -6.24
CA LEU A 54 4.44 -9.74 -6.09
C LEU A 54 5.34 -9.49 -7.30
N PHE A 55 5.16 -8.33 -7.94
CA PHE A 55 6.08 -7.79 -8.92
C PHE A 55 6.93 -6.70 -8.26
N SER A 56 8.19 -7.01 -8.04
CA SER A 56 9.14 -6.16 -7.33
C SER A 56 10.58 -6.55 -7.70
N ALA A 57 11.57 -5.99 -6.98
CA ALA A 57 12.95 -6.41 -7.13
C ALA A 57 13.75 -6.33 -5.82
N VAL A 58 14.78 -7.17 -5.72
CA VAL A 58 15.76 -7.21 -4.65
C VAL A 58 17.18 -7.13 -5.22
N GLY A 59 18.15 -6.75 -4.40
CA GLY A 59 19.56 -6.85 -4.72
C GLY A 59 20.10 -8.27 -4.54
N PRO A 60 21.27 -8.59 -5.12
CA PRO A 60 21.95 -9.87 -4.94
C PRO A 60 22.74 -9.91 -3.61
N ASP A 61 22.09 -9.57 -2.52
CA ASP A 61 22.66 -9.43 -1.19
C ASP A 61 21.91 -10.30 -0.14
N PRO A 62 22.47 -10.48 1.08
CA PRO A 62 21.83 -11.26 2.12
C PRO A 62 20.43 -10.74 2.52
N THR A 63 20.20 -9.42 2.43
CA THR A 63 18.89 -8.79 2.69
C THR A 63 17.88 -9.23 1.65
N GLY A 64 18.25 -9.25 0.36
CA GLY A 64 17.41 -9.78 -0.71
C GLY A 64 17.08 -11.26 -0.49
N GLY A 65 18.09 -12.05 -0.06
CA GLY A 65 17.86 -13.46 0.32
C GLY A 65 16.86 -13.62 1.46
N PHE A 66 16.94 -12.79 2.50
CA PHE A 66 15.99 -12.77 3.62
C PHE A 66 14.56 -12.43 3.13
N ILE A 67 14.42 -11.40 2.31
CA ILE A 67 13.13 -10.97 1.75
C ILE A 67 12.49 -12.10 0.95
N LEU A 68 13.23 -12.69 -0.01
CA LEU A 68 12.72 -13.76 -0.86
C LEU A 68 12.31 -14.99 -0.06
N ASN A 69 13.10 -15.37 0.95
CA ASN A 69 12.78 -16.50 1.81
C ASN A 69 11.52 -16.24 2.65
N THR A 70 11.37 -15.02 3.19
CA THR A 70 10.19 -14.64 3.98
C THR A 70 8.93 -14.66 3.12
N LEU A 71 8.96 -14.08 1.91
CA LEU A 71 7.83 -14.10 0.96
C LEU A 71 7.41 -15.54 0.59
N LYS A 72 8.40 -16.43 0.35
CA LYS A 72 8.12 -17.85 0.09
C LYS A 72 7.44 -18.52 1.27
N ASN A 73 7.91 -18.26 2.49
CA ASN A 73 7.32 -18.82 3.71
C ASN A 73 5.89 -18.32 3.95
N GLU A 74 5.60 -17.07 3.57
CA GLU A 74 4.23 -16.52 3.57
C GLU A 74 3.36 -17.07 2.44
N GLY A 75 3.96 -17.77 1.47
CA GLY A 75 3.25 -18.36 0.32
C GLY A 75 2.82 -17.37 -0.74
N VAL A 76 3.47 -16.21 -0.80
CA VAL A 76 3.34 -15.25 -1.91
C VAL A 76 4.15 -15.75 -3.10
N ASP A 77 3.57 -15.69 -4.30
CA ASP A 77 4.31 -16.02 -5.52
C ASP A 77 5.33 -14.92 -5.82
N ILE A 78 6.58 -15.34 -5.98
CA ILE A 78 7.73 -14.45 -6.21
C ILE A 78 8.35 -14.59 -7.59
N VAL A 79 7.69 -15.28 -8.52
CA VAL A 79 8.21 -15.51 -9.87
C VAL A 79 8.55 -14.21 -10.60
N HIS A 80 7.87 -13.11 -10.25
CA HIS A 80 8.10 -11.78 -10.79
C HIS A 80 8.91 -10.86 -9.85
N VAL A 81 9.51 -11.38 -8.78
CA VAL A 81 10.48 -10.62 -7.98
C VAL A 81 11.86 -10.77 -8.62
N GLN A 82 12.35 -9.69 -9.22
CA GLN A 82 13.63 -9.68 -9.93
C GLN A 82 14.80 -9.60 -8.96
N THR A 83 15.96 -10.16 -9.34
CA THR A 83 17.23 -9.88 -8.66
C THR A 83 18.07 -9.00 -9.58
N ILE A 84 18.27 -7.74 -9.21
CA ILE A 84 18.93 -6.73 -10.06
C ILE A 84 20.36 -6.52 -9.59
N LYS A 85 21.34 -6.77 -10.48
CA LYS A 85 22.75 -6.58 -10.20
C LYS A 85 23.07 -5.11 -9.92
N ASP A 86 24.16 -4.88 -9.19
CA ASP A 86 24.68 -3.56 -8.85
C ASP A 86 23.68 -2.67 -8.08
N THR A 87 22.76 -3.32 -7.37
CA THR A 87 21.79 -2.66 -6.46
C THR A 87 21.90 -3.22 -5.04
N THR A 88 21.38 -2.49 -4.06
CA THR A 88 21.29 -2.94 -2.67
C THR A 88 19.82 -3.03 -2.25
N SER A 89 19.42 -4.14 -1.65
CA SER A 89 18.06 -4.34 -1.16
C SER A 89 17.68 -3.26 -0.15
N THR A 90 16.48 -2.69 -0.31
CA THR A 90 15.99 -1.61 0.54
C THR A 90 15.85 -2.06 1.99
N ALA A 91 16.32 -1.22 2.92
CA ALA A 91 16.11 -1.39 4.35
C ALA A 91 15.42 -0.14 4.94
N VAL A 92 14.55 -0.35 5.92
CA VAL A 92 13.86 0.74 6.62
C VAL A 92 14.00 0.52 8.12
N ILE A 93 14.45 1.53 8.87
CA ILE A 93 14.44 1.50 10.34
C ILE A 93 13.22 2.28 10.82
N CYS A 94 12.44 1.66 11.69
CA CYS A 94 11.17 2.16 12.19
C CYS A 94 11.24 2.39 13.70
N GLY A 95 11.18 3.64 14.13
CA GLY A 95 10.94 4.00 15.53
C GLY A 95 9.44 3.90 15.85
N ILE A 96 9.11 3.56 17.10
CA ILE A 96 7.72 3.47 17.56
C ILE A 96 7.59 4.34 18.82
N ILE A 97 7.04 5.53 18.68
CA ILE A 97 6.83 6.50 19.76
C ILE A 97 5.35 6.88 19.76
N PRO A 98 4.48 6.08 20.38
CA PRO A 98 3.06 6.38 20.46
C PRO A 98 2.80 7.72 21.18
N PRO A 99 1.68 8.44 20.93
CA PRO A 99 0.58 7.98 20.06
C PRO A 99 0.76 8.32 18.56
N ASP A 100 1.66 9.23 18.19
CA ASP A 100 1.62 9.87 16.87
C ASP A 100 2.99 10.04 16.18
N ARG A 101 4.09 9.58 16.81
CA ARG A 101 5.44 9.67 16.23
C ARG A 101 5.97 8.30 15.82
N PHE A 102 6.18 8.11 14.53
CA PHE A 102 6.71 6.88 13.94
C PHE A 102 7.83 7.23 12.96
N PRO A 103 9.02 7.62 13.44
CA PRO A 103 10.13 8.02 12.59
C PRO A 103 10.60 6.84 11.74
N LEU A 104 10.74 7.09 10.43
CA LEU A 104 11.22 6.13 9.45
C LEU A 104 12.50 6.65 8.81
N ILE A 105 13.53 5.80 8.73
CA ILE A 105 14.73 6.07 7.96
C ILE A 105 14.82 5.03 6.84
N PHE A 106 14.87 5.52 5.61
CA PHE A 106 14.95 4.69 4.41
C PHE A 106 16.38 4.60 3.91
N TYR A 107 16.93 3.40 3.87
CA TYR A 107 18.20 3.06 3.21
C TYR A 107 17.83 2.45 1.85
N ARG A 108 17.66 3.33 0.82
CA ARG A 108 17.24 2.92 -0.51
C ARG A 108 17.96 3.64 -1.64
N ASP A 109 19.18 4.06 -1.40
CA ASP A 109 20.04 4.56 -2.46
C ASP A 109 20.29 3.45 -3.48
N ASN A 110 20.00 3.72 -4.77
CA ASN A 110 20.09 2.75 -5.83
C ASN A 110 19.20 1.50 -5.61
N ALA A 111 17.97 1.70 -5.17
CA ALA A 111 17.02 0.63 -4.83
C ALA A 111 16.66 -0.25 -6.04
N PRO A 112 16.57 -1.58 -5.87
CA PRO A 112 16.30 -2.51 -6.97
C PRO A 112 14.94 -2.29 -7.63
N ASP A 113 13.88 -2.02 -6.85
CA ASP A 113 12.52 -1.79 -7.35
C ASP A 113 12.44 -0.57 -8.28
N GLU A 114 13.31 0.42 -8.09
CA GLU A 114 13.43 1.60 -8.97
C GLU A 114 14.09 1.29 -10.33
N LYS A 115 14.73 0.13 -10.48
CA LYS A 115 15.40 -0.33 -11.70
C LYS A 115 14.56 -1.30 -12.53
N ILE A 116 13.32 -1.55 -12.15
CA ILE A 116 12.39 -2.36 -12.94
C ILE A 116 12.12 -1.65 -14.27
N THR A 117 12.21 -2.40 -15.37
CA THR A 117 12.04 -1.89 -16.74
C THR A 117 10.85 -2.51 -17.44
N ILE A 118 10.49 -1.97 -18.60
CA ILE A 118 9.47 -2.54 -19.51
C ILE A 118 9.78 -4.00 -19.86
N ASP A 119 11.06 -4.36 -20.07
CA ASP A 119 11.46 -5.74 -20.40
C ASP A 119 11.14 -6.74 -19.27
N HIS A 120 11.10 -6.29 -18.03
CA HIS A 120 10.65 -7.14 -16.91
C HIS A 120 9.15 -7.37 -16.97
N VAL A 121 8.37 -6.35 -17.38
CA VAL A 121 6.91 -6.44 -17.54
C VAL A 121 6.53 -7.38 -18.69
N GLU A 122 7.30 -7.39 -19.79
CA GLU A 122 7.04 -8.26 -20.94
C GLU A 122 7.00 -9.75 -20.59
N LYS A 123 7.68 -10.15 -19.52
CA LYS A 123 7.73 -11.54 -19.05
C LYS A 123 6.48 -11.95 -18.26
N ILE A 124 5.55 -11.02 -17.98
CA ILE A 124 4.38 -11.25 -17.15
C ILE A 124 3.17 -11.56 -18.05
N ASP A 125 2.54 -12.71 -17.80
CA ASP A 125 1.23 -13.02 -18.34
C ASP A 125 0.13 -12.50 -17.39
N PHE A 126 -0.43 -11.34 -17.70
CA PHE A 126 -1.47 -10.73 -16.90
C PHE A 126 -2.79 -11.50 -16.94
N SER A 127 -3.02 -12.36 -17.94
CA SER A 127 -4.28 -13.12 -18.11
C SER A 127 -4.50 -14.17 -17.01
N ILE A 128 -3.46 -14.54 -16.26
CA ILE A 128 -3.58 -15.47 -15.14
C ILE A 128 -4.03 -14.80 -13.83
N TYR A 129 -4.11 -13.46 -13.78
CA TYR A 129 -4.51 -12.68 -12.61
C TYR A 129 -5.95 -12.17 -12.76
N LYS A 130 -6.67 -12.04 -11.65
CA LYS A 130 -8.02 -11.44 -11.61
C LYS A 130 -7.99 -9.93 -11.38
N SER A 131 -6.89 -9.39 -10.86
CA SER A 131 -6.70 -7.97 -10.60
C SER A 131 -5.22 -7.59 -10.56
N PHE A 132 -4.93 -6.31 -10.82
CA PHE A 132 -3.59 -5.72 -10.72
C PHE A 132 -3.64 -4.53 -9.77
N LEU A 133 -2.85 -4.58 -8.67
CA LEU A 133 -2.74 -3.49 -7.72
C LEU A 133 -1.38 -2.79 -7.84
N MET A 134 -1.43 -1.48 -8.00
CA MET A 134 -0.27 -0.58 -8.08
C MET A 134 -0.16 0.25 -6.80
N SER A 135 1.04 0.33 -6.20
CA SER A 135 1.37 1.35 -5.22
C SER A 135 1.86 2.61 -5.93
N GLY A 136 1.30 3.77 -5.58
CA GLY A 136 1.66 5.05 -6.19
C GLY A 136 3.13 5.41 -6.02
N THR A 137 3.83 4.86 -5.01
CA THR A 137 5.27 5.04 -4.84
C THR A 137 6.10 4.48 -5.99
N ALA A 138 5.61 3.46 -6.72
CA ALA A 138 6.28 2.90 -7.90
C ALA A 138 6.32 3.88 -9.08
N LEU A 139 5.48 4.93 -9.05
CA LEU A 139 5.43 5.96 -10.09
C LEU A 139 6.44 7.11 -9.85
N ALA A 140 7.20 7.09 -8.76
CA ALA A 140 8.04 8.23 -8.37
C ALA A 140 9.25 8.44 -9.29
N VAL A 141 9.88 7.36 -9.77
CA VAL A 141 11.16 7.44 -10.49
C VAL A 141 11.17 6.58 -11.75
N GLU A 142 12.05 6.95 -12.69
CA GLU A 142 12.37 6.13 -13.87
C GLU A 142 13.52 5.16 -13.56
N PRO A 143 13.54 3.97 -14.19
CA PRO A 143 12.63 3.43 -15.22
C PRO A 143 11.35 2.76 -14.66
N ALA A 144 11.19 2.64 -13.32
CA ALA A 144 10.07 1.95 -12.72
C ALA A 144 8.71 2.58 -13.08
N ARG A 145 8.63 3.91 -13.23
CA ARG A 145 7.42 4.60 -13.72
C ARG A 145 6.99 4.12 -15.08
N SER A 146 7.90 4.07 -16.05
CA SER A 146 7.61 3.56 -17.39
C SER A 146 7.15 2.09 -17.36
N ALA A 147 7.77 1.28 -16.52
CA ALA A 147 7.36 -0.11 -16.30
C ALA A 147 5.95 -0.21 -15.68
N ALA A 148 5.63 0.66 -14.70
CA ALA A 148 4.33 0.74 -14.06
C ALA A 148 3.21 1.08 -15.06
N LEU A 149 3.43 2.10 -15.90
CA LEU A 149 2.49 2.49 -16.94
C LEU A 149 2.26 1.36 -17.94
N TYR A 150 3.34 0.71 -18.37
CA TYR A 150 3.25 -0.41 -19.31
C TYR A 150 2.56 -1.65 -18.70
N ALA A 151 2.84 -1.98 -17.44
CA ALA A 151 2.14 -3.05 -16.72
C ALA A 151 0.62 -2.79 -16.66
N THR A 152 0.24 -1.53 -16.46
CA THR A 152 -1.16 -1.11 -16.46
C THR A 152 -1.81 -1.30 -17.84
N GLU A 153 -1.13 -0.93 -18.91
CA GLU A 153 -1.63 -1.19 -20.27
C GLU A 153 -1.83 -2.69 -20.53
N LYS A 154 -0.88 -3.53 -20.09
CA LYS A 154 -0.97 -4.99 -20.25
C LYS A 154 -2.16 -5.55 -19.45
N ALA A 155 -2.38 -5.08 -18.20
CA ALA A 155 -3.52 -5.46 -17.39
C ALA A 155 -4.86 -5.08 -18.08
N LYS A 156 -4.96 -3.86 -18.60
CA LYS A 156 -6.16 -3.39 -19.31
C LYS A 156 -6.41 -4.16 -20.61
N LYS A 157 -5.38 -4.56 -21.35
CA LYS A 157 -5.52 -5.38 -22.57
C LYS A 157 -6.20 -6.72 -22.30
N VAL A 158 -6.01 -7.29 -21.12
CA VAL A 158 -6.67 -8.54 -20.70
C VAL A 158 -7.91 -8.30 -19.83
N ALA A 159 -8.36 -7.05 -19.74
CA ALA A 159 -9.58 -6.61 -19.05
C ALA A 159 -9.65 -6.97 -17.56
N ILE A 160 -8.50 -7.03 -16.86
CA ILE A 160 -8.49 -7.13 -15.40
C ILE A 160 -8.51 -5.74 -14.75
N PRO A 161 -9.22 -5.55 -13.62
CA PRO A 161 -9.29 -4.28 -12.94
C PRO A 161 -7.92 -3.82 -12.44
N VAL A 162 -7.64 -2.53 -12.65
CA VAL A 162 -6.47 -1.83 -12.16
C VAL A 162 -6.85 -1.08 -10.87
N ILE A 163 -6.14 -1.38 -9.80
CA ILE A 163 -6.36 -0.81 -8.47
C ILE A 163 -5.14 0.02 -8.10
N LEU A 164 -5.36 1.27 -7.73
CA LEU A 164 -4.32 2.16 -7.22
C LEU A 164 -4.46 2.33 -5.71
N ASP A 165 -3.46 1.97 -4.93
CA ASP A 165 -3.25 2.55 -3.60
C ASP A 165 -2.34 3.77 -3.76
N ILE A 166 -2.84 4.96 -3.43
CA ILE A 166 -2.10 6.21 -3.65
C ILE A 166 -0.77 6.17 -2.91
N ASP A 167 -0.73 5.65 -1.69
CA ASP A 167 0.48 5.44 -0.88
C ASP A 167 1.46 6.62 -1.00
N PHE A 168 0.98 7.82 -0.68
CA PHE A 168 1.77 9.03 -0.82
C PHE A 168 2.95 9.07 0.15
N ARG A 169 4.16 9.24 -0.41
CA ARG A 169 5.41 9.41 0.34
C ARG A 169 6.17 10.59 -0.25
N ALA A 170 6.07 11.75 0.38
CA ALA A 170 6.70 12.99 -0.11
C ALA A 170 8.19 12.83 -0.40
N ILE A 171 8.91 12.07 0.43
CA ILE A 171 10.35 11.80 0.29
C ILE A 171 10.72 11.05 -1.01
N SER A 172 9.77 10.34 -1.62
CA SER A 172 10.01 9.61 -2.88
C SER A 172 10.03 10.51 -4.11
N TRP A 173 9.60 11.76 -3.98
CA TRP A 173 9.45 12.69 -5.09
C TRP A 173 10.43 13.84 -4.98
N LYS A 174 11.25 14.05 -6.02
CA LYS A 174 12.19 15.17 -6.06
C LYS A 174 11.49 16.53 -6.07
N ASP A 175 10.35 16.60 -6.72
CA ASP A 175 9.43 17.74 -6.73
C ASP A 175 8.02 17.21 -6.51
N ILE A 176 7.37 17.69 -5.47
CA ILE A 176 6.05 17.21 -5.07
C ILE A 176 4.97 17.49 -6.11
N ARG A 177 5.14 18.53 -6.91
CA ARG A 177 4.21 18.85 -8.03
C ARG A 177 4.24 17.75 -9.10
N THR A 178 5.40 17.07 -9.28
CA THR A 178 5.52 15.93 -10.18
C THR A 178 4.65 14.77 -9.73
N HIS A 179 4.50 14.53 -8.41
CA HIS A 179 3.55 13.57 -7.88
C HIS A 179 2.15 13.82 -8.43
N GLY A 180 1.62 15.05 -8.23
CA GLY A 180 0.29 15.39 -8.70
C GLY A 180 0.11 15.22 -10.22
N ILE A 181 1.10 15.67 -11.03
CA ILE A 181 1.07 15.54 -12.50
C ILE A 181 0.97 14.06 -12.88
N VAL A 182 1.84 13.21 -12.32
CA VAL A 182 1.91 11.79 -12.67
C VAL A 182 0.66 11.05 -12.20
N LEU A 183 0.20 11.31 -10.97
CA LEU A 183 -0.98 10.62 -10.43
C LEU A 183 -2.24 10.99 -11.22
N ARG A 184 -2.46 12.25 -11.58
CA ARG A 184 -3.60 12.67 -12.41
C ARG A 184 -3.63 11.97 -13.77
N GLN A 185 -2.47 11.75 -14.39
CA GLN A 185 -2.38 10.96 -15.63
C GLN A 185 -2.69 9.48 -15.36
N TYR A 186 -2.19 8.93 -14.28
CA TYR A 186 -2.38 7.53 -13.95
C TYR A 186 -3.83 7.19 -13.54
N LEU A 187 -4.52 8.09 -12.86
CA LEU A 187 -5.92 7.93 -12.42
C LEU A 187 -6.87 7.62 -13.59
N THR A 188 -6.61 8.13 -14.79
CA THR A 188 -7.39 7.83 -16.01
C THR A 188 -7.33 6.36 -16.42
N GLN A 189 -6.43 5.59 -15.83
CA GLN A 189 -6.23 4.18 -16.11
C GLN A 189 -6.81 3.26 -15.03
N CYS A 190 -7.21 3.82 -13.87
CA CYS A 190 -7.63 3.07 -12.70
C CYS A 190 -9.13 2.77 -12.70
N ASN A 191 -9.48 1.55 -12.27
CA ASN A 191 -10.87 1.19 -11.96
C ASN A 191 -11.18 1.52 -10.50
N ILE A 192 -10.27 1.21 -9.59
CA ILE A 192 -10.44 1.42 -8.15
C ILE A 192 -9.28 2.24 -7.61
N VAL A 193 -9.58 3.20 -6.76
CA VAL A 193 -8.59 4.04 -6.08
C VAL A 193 -8.79 3.94 -4.58
N ILE A 194 -7.70 3.75 -3.83
CA ILE A 194 -7.67 3.68 -2.37
C ILE A 194 -6.74 4.80 -1.88
N GLY A 195 -7.20 5.60 -0.93
CA GLY A 195 -6.37 6.65 -0.34
C GLY A 195 -6.97 7.22 0.95
N THR A 196 -6.17 8.00 1.68
CA THR A 196 -6.66 8.88 2.76
C THR A 196 -7.08 10.22 2.17
N GLU A 197 -7.70 11.08 2.97
CA GLU A 197 -8.03 12.46 2.56
C GLU A 197 -6.76 13.23 2.15
N GLU A 198 -5.66 13.09 2.91
CA GLU A 198 -4.39 13.73 2.60
C GLU A 198 -3.76 13.18 1.32
N GLU A 199 -3.88 11.87 1.09
CA GLU A 199 -3.40 11.24 -0.15
C GLU A 199 -4.18 11.76 -1.36
N LEU A 200 -5.49 11.96 -1.25
CA LEU A 200 -6.29 12.59 -2.32
C LEU A 200 -5.88 14.04 -2.57
N LEU A 201 -5.69 14.83 -1.51
CA LEU A 201 -5.21 16.21 -1.64
C LEU A 201 -3.84 16.24 -2.33
N SER A 202 -2.95 15.26 -2.06
CA SER A 202 -1.62 15.20 -2.66
C SER A 202 -1.64 15.13 -4.19
N VAL A 203 -2.67 14.51 -4.77
CA VAL A 203 -2.86 14.42 -6.22
C VAL A 203 -3.04 15.79 -6.89
N PHE A 204 -3.54 16.77 -6.13
CA PHE A 204 -3.86 18.10 -6.65
C PHE A 204 -2.94 19.21 -6.13
N ILE A 205 -1.76 18.84 -5.60
CA ILE A 205 -0.73 19.81 -5.24
C ILE A 205 -0.23 20.52 -6.50
N GLU A 206 -0.34 21.85 -6.51
CA GLU A 206 0.16 22.75 -7.55
C GLU A 206 1.30 23.64 -7.04
N ASP A 207 1.32 23.92 -5.74
CA ASP A 207 2.37 24.67 -5.04
C ASP A 207 2.98 23.82 -3.91
N ALA A 208 4.31 23.77 -3.87
CA ALA A 208 5.03 23.03 -2.83
C ALA A 208 4.70 23.51 -1.40
N ASN A 209 4.30 24.76 -1.22
CA ASN A 209 3.87 25.32 0.07
C ASN A 209 2.55 24.73 0.60
N GLN A 210 1.78 24.00 -0.24
CA GLN A 210 0.59 23.27 0.22
C GLN A 210 0.94 22.06 1.10
N LEU A 211 2.18 21.59 1.04
CA LEU A 211 2.69 20.46 1.82
C LEU A 211 3.46 20.96 3.04
N SER A 212 3.08 20.47 4.21
CA SER A 212 3.82 20.63 5.46
C SER A 212 4.09 19.26 6.08
N ILE A 213 5.36 19.01 6.41
CA ILE A 213 5.79 17.78 7.09
C ILE A 213 6.33 18.20 8.47
N LYS A 214 5.67 17.77 9.53
CA LYS A 214 6.19 17.95 10.89
C LYS A 214 7.47 17.14 11.07
N GLU A 215 8.42 17.62 11.86
CA GLU A 215 9.64 16.88 12.20
C GLU A 215 9.29 15.45 12.65
N ASN A 216 9.94 14.46 12.01
CA ASN A 216 9.78 13.03 12.27
C ASN A 216 8.38 12.44 11.96
N ALA A 217 7.51 13.14 11.25
CA ALA A 217 6.18 12.66 10.82
C ALA A 217 6.09 12.41 9.30
N ILE A 218 7.08 11.72 8.73
CA ILE A 218 7.19 11.45 7.27
C ILE A 218 5.94 10.71 6.74
N THR A 219 5.25 9.99 7.61
CA THR A 219 4.06 9.20 7.25
C THR A 219 2.75 9.99 7.31
N ASN A 220 2.74 11.17 7.94
CA ASN A 220 1.53 12.00 8.12
C ASN A 220 1.80 13.45 7.68
N PRO A 221 1.96 13.71 6.38
CA PRO A 221 2.03 15.06 5.87
C PRO A 221 0.69 15.77 6.07
N THR A 222 0.73 17.07 6.34
CA THR A 222 -0.46 17.92 6.25
C THR A 222 -0.48 18.60 4.90
N ILE A 223 -1.59 18.45 4.16
CA ILE A 223 -1.77 19.07 2.85
C ILE A 223 -2.98 19.98 2.90
N THR A 224 -2.77 21.25 2.53
CA THR A 224 -3.87 22.23 2.46
C THR A 224 -4.65 22.06 1.16
N GLY A 225 -5.98 21.97 1.27
CA GLY A 225 -6.87 21.80 0.13
C GLY A 225 -8.29 21.50 0.55
N ASN A 226 -9.17 21.36 -0.43
CA ASN A 226 -10.57 20.97 -0.23
C ASN A 226 -10.75 19.48 -0.60
N VAL A 227 -10.97 18.66 0.41
CA VAL A 227 -11.13 17.19 0.25
C VAL A 227 -12.32 16.85 -0.66
N ASN A 228 -13.46 17.53 -0.51
CA ASN A 228 -14.64 17.25 -1.34
C ASN A 228 -14.38 17.57 -2.82
N GLU A 229 -13.64 18.65 -3.08
CA GLU A 229 -13.22 19.01 -4.44
C GLU A 229 -12.23 17.97 -5.00
N ALA A 230 -11.29 17.50 -4.19
CA ALA A 230 -10.35 16.45 -4.59
C ALA A 230 -11.08 15.14 -4.92
N ILE A 231 -12.05 14.73 -4.09
CA ILE A 231 -12.90 13.54 -4.34
C ILE A 231 -13.64 13.69 -5.68
N ALA A 232 -14.32 14.82 -5.90
CA ALA A 232 -15.06 15.06 -7.14
C ALA A 232 -14.13 14.98 -8.36
N LYS A 233 -12.96 15.63 -8.31
CA LYS A 233 -11.96 15.60 -9.38
C LYS A 233 -11.41 14.18 -9.64
N VAL A 234 -11.21 13.35 -8.59
CA VAL A 234 -10.79 11.95 -8.77
C VAL A 234 -11.86 11.15 -9.49
N MET A 235 -13.13 11.33 -9.13
CA MET A 235 -14.25 10.66 -9.80
C MET A 235 -14.42 11.12 -11.25
N ASP A 236 -14.13 12.38 -11.57
CA ASP A 236 -14.16 12.92 -12.94
C ASP A 236 -13.13 12.26 -13.88
N PHE A 237 -12.06 11.65 -13.36
CA PHE A 237 -11.15 10.82 -14.17
C PHE A 237 -11.77 9.49 -14.62
N GLY A 238 -13.00 9.16 -14.20
CA GLY A 238 -13.73 7.98 -14.64
C GLY A 238 -13.48 6.74 -13.79
N VAL A 239 -12.97 6.92 -12.57
CA VAL A 239 -12.79 5.86 -11.55
C VAL A 239 -14.13 5.20 -11.26
N ASP A 240 -14.19 3.87 -11.23
CA ASP A 240 -15.44 3.14 -10.96
C ASP A 240 -15.77 3.13 -9.46
N LEU A 241 -14.73 3.09 -8.59
CA LEU A 241 -14.86 3.07 -7.13
C LEU A 241 -13.68 3.78 -6.46
N LEU A 242 -13.96 4.81 -5.67
CA LEU A 242 -13.00 5.50 -4.83
C LEU A 242 -13.24 5.16 -3.36
N LEU A 243 -12.23 4.65 -2.67
CA LEU A 243 -12.25 4.30 -1.25
C LEU A 243 -11.44 5.32 -0.45
N VAL A 244 -12.10 6.16 0.32
CA VAL A 244 -11.48 7.21 1.14
C VAL A 244 -11.41 6.75 2.59
N LYS A 245 -10.19 6.47 3.06
CA LYS A 245 -9.92 6.06 4.45
C LYS A 245 -10.01 7.30 5.37
N THR A 246 -10.80 7.21 6.45
CA THR A 246 -11.03 8.30 7.42
C THR A 246 -10.53 7.94 8.82
N GLY A 247 -9.52 7.09 8.89
CA GLY A 247 -8.89 6.67 10.16
C GLY A 247 -9.84 5.88 11.07
N ALA A 248 -9.99 6.32 12.32
CA ALA A 248 -10.84 5.63 13.31
C ALA A 248 -12.33 5.64 12.96
N ASP A 249 -12.79 6.61 12.14
CA ASP A 249 -14.18 6.70 11.72
C ASP A 249 -14.54 5.67 10.63
N GLY A 250 -13.53 5.03 10.03
CA GLY A 250 -13.68 4.00 9.02
C GLY A 250 -13.32 4.47 7.62
N MET A 251 -14.30 4.47 6.69
CA MET A 251 -14.07 4.89 5.32
C MET A 251 -15.37 5.31 4.62
N VAL A 252 -15.24 6.01 3.50
CA VAL A 252 -16.35 6.35 2.61
C VAL A 252 -16.04 5.83 1.20
N ALA A 253 -16.97 5.08 0.62
CA ALA A 253 -16.89 4.62 -0.77
C ALA A 253 -17.72 5.54 -1.67
N TYR A 254 -17.12 6.00 -2.77
CA TYR A 254 -17.78 6.80 -3.80
C TYR A 254 -17.80 5.97 -5.09
N HIS A 255 -19.01 5.70 -5.59
CA HIS A 255 -19.23 4.93 -6.80
C HIS A 255 -19.43 5.84 -8.00
N LYS A 256 -19.10 5.34 -9.18
CA LYS A 256 -19.26 6.04 -10.46
C LYS A 256 -20.71 6.45 -10.77
N ASP A 257 -21.68 5.73 -10.24
CA ASP A 257 -23.11 6.04 -10.40
C ASP A 257 -23.62 7.15 -9.46
N GLY A 258 -22.72 7.69 -8.61
CA GLY A 258 -23.03 8.73 -7.62
C GLY A 258 -23.44 8.16 -6.24
N THR A 259 -23.53 6.85 -6.09
CA THR A 259 -23.79 6.24 -4.79
C THR A 259 -22.63 6.50 -3.83
N VAL A 260 -22.96 6.84 -2.59
CA VAL A 260 -21.98 7.08 -1.52
C VAL A 260 -22.30 6.19 -0.32
N GLU A 261 -21.37 5.36 0.08
CA GLU A 261 -21.53 4.45 1.22
C GLU A 261 -20.54 4.82 2.34
N LYS A 262 -21.06 5.11 3.54
CA LYS A 262 -20.25 5.29 4.74
C LYS A 262 -20.13 3.99 5.49
N VAL A 263 -18.92 3.50 5.69
CA VAL A 263 -18.65 2.23 6.36
C VAL A 263 -17.88 2.50 7.65
N PRO A 264 -18.48 2.27 8.82
CA PRO A 264 -17.89 2.63 10.11
C PRO A 264 -16.64 1.81 10.40
N GLY A 265 -15.68 2.42 11.13
CA GLY A 265 -14.50 1.76 11.64
C GLY A 265 -14.78 0.85 12.84
N PHE A 266 -13.72 0.27 13.38
CA PHE A 266 -13.73 -0.49 14.63
C PHE A 266 -12.92 0.26 15.68
N LYS A 267 -13.53 0.53 16.84
CA LYS A 267 -12.85 1.22 17.94
C LYS A 267 -11.82 0.32 18.61
N VAL A 268 -10.57 0.75 18.60
CA VAL A 268 -9.42 0.08 19.22
C VAL A 268 -8.46 1.11 19.79
N GLU A 269 -7.59 0.67 20.70
CA GLU A 269 -6.48 1.49 21.20
C GLU A 269 -5.25 1.29 20.29
N PRO A 270 -4.78 2.32 19.57
CA PRO A 270 -3.69 2.17 18.65
C PRO A 270 -2.34 2.10 19.37
N VAL A 271 -1.49 1.18 18.92
CA VAL A 271 -0.08 1.03 19.34
C VAL A 271 0.85 1.55 18.25
N ASN A 272 0.53 1.26 16.99
CA ASN A 272 1.31 1.63 15.82
C ASN A 272 0.39 1.77 14.61
N ILE A 273 0.49 2.89 13.88
CA ILE A 273 -0.36 3.14 12.70
C ILE A 273 0.23 2.60 11.38
N LEU A 274 1.50 2.16 11.40
CA LEU A 274 2.16 1.69 10.18
C LEU A 274 1.50 0.40 9.68
N GLY A 275 1.27 0.31 8.37
CA GLY A 275 0.67 -0.83 7.71
C GLY A 275 -0.86 -0.95 7.82
N ALA A 276 -1.53 -0.03 8.51
CA ALA A 276 -2.99 -0.03 8.60
C ALA A 276 -3.66 0.12 7.22
N GLY A 277 -3.15 1.03 6.38
CA GLY A 277 -3.62 1.22 5.01
C GLY A 277 -3.42 -0.03 4.14
N ASP A 278 -2.25 -0.66 4.26
CA ASP A 278 -1.93 -1.88 3.51
C ASP A 278 -2.85 -3.04 3.93
N SER A 279 -3.08 -3.19 5.23
CA SER A 279 -3.99 -4.21 5.77
C SER A 279 -5.45 -3.95 5.37
N PHE A 280 -5.87 -2.68 5.34
CA PHE A 280 -7.15 -2.26 4.78
C PHE A 280 -7.27 -2.70 3.31
N ALA A 281 -6.28 -2.39 2.46
CA ALA A 281 -6.30 -2.77 1.05
C ALA A 281 -6.36 -4.29 0.86
N ALA A 282 -5.64 -5.06 1.68
CA ALA A 282 -5.69 -6.53 1.67
C ALA A 282 -7.09 -7.06 2.02
N GLY A 283 -7.73 -6.50 3.05
CA GLY A 283 -9.09 -6.84 3.44
C GLY A 283 -10.13 -6.51 2.36
N PHE A 284 -10.01 -5.32 1.75
CA PHE A 284 -10.86 -4.93 0.62
C PHE A 284 -10.71 -5.88 -0.56
N LEU A 285 -9.48 -6.18 -0.96
CA LEU A 285 -9.20 -7.13 -2.05
C LEU A 285 -9.84 -8.48 -1.82
N TYR A 286 -9.80 -8.99 -0.58
CA TYR A 286 -10.43 -10.26 -0.26
C TYR A 286 -11.93 -10.25 -0.55
N GLY A 287 -12.67 -9.26 -0.04
CA GLY A 287 -14.09 -9.13 -0.29
C GLY A 287 -14.42 -8.92 -1.77
N TYR A 288 -13.70 -8.00 -2.42
CA TYR A 288 -13.87 -7.67 -3.83
C TYR A 288 -13.69 -8.89 -4.76
N ILE A 289 -12.61 -9.64 -4.57
CA ILE A 289 -12.29 -10.84 -5.40
C ILE A 289 -13.29 -11.96 -5.15
N ASN A 290 -13.84 -12.08 -3.93
CA ASN A 290 -14.86 -13.07 -3.59
C ASN A 290 -16.29 -12.60 -3.93
N GLY A 291 -16.46 -11.45 -4.58
CA GLY A 291 -17.74 -10.97 -5.06
C GLY A 291 -18.69 -10.45 -3.95
N TRP A 292 -18.12 -10.01 -2.82
CA TRP A 292 -18.90 -9.36 -1.79
C TRP A 292 -19.34 -7.96 -2.24
N ASP A 293 -20.44 -7.47 -1.68
CA ASP A 293 -20.82 -6.07 -1.86
C ASP A 293 -19.75 -5.12 -1.28
N THR A 294 -19.81 -3.85 -1.69
CA THR A 294 -18.82 -2.83 -1.27
C THR A 294 -18.82 -2.63 0.24
N TYR A 295 -20.01 -2.56 0.86
CA TYR A 295 -20.11 -2.36 2.30
C TYR A 295 -19.39 -3.45 3.08
N LYS A 296 -19.70 -4.71 2.81
CA LYS A 296 -19.10 -5.87 3.50
C LYS A 296 -17.60 -5.97 3.23
N SER A 297 -17.17 -5.73 1.99
CA SER A 297 -15.74 -5.70 1.62
C SER A 297 -14.98 -4.61 2.42
N CYS A 298 -15.57 -3.42 2.53
CA CYS A 298 -15.00 -2.31 3.28
C CYS A 298 -15.07 -2.50 4.80
N ARG A 299 -16.08 -3.22 5.32
CA ARG A 299 -16.11 -3.60 6.74
C ARG A 299 -14.96 -4.53 7.10
N LEU A 300 -14.68 -5.55 6.26
CA LEU A 300 -13.50 -6.40 6.45
C LEU A 300 -12.19 -5.58 6.35
N ALA A 301 -12.11 -4.66 5.38
CA ALA A 301 -10.98 -3.77 5.22
C ALA A 301 -10.72 -2.91 6.47
N ASN A 302 -11.78 -2.28 7.03
CA ASN A 302 -11.71 -1.51 8.27
C ASN A 302 -11.28 -2.38 9.46
N ALA A 303 -11.76 -3.63 9.54
CA ALA A 303 -11.36 -4.57 10.58
C ALA A 303 -9.86 -4.90 10.49
N CYS A 304 -9.36 -5.19 9.29
CA CYS A 304 -7.95 -5.46 9.05
C CYS A 304 -7.07 -4.27 9.42
N GLY A 305 -7.48 -3.03 9.07
CA GLY A 305 -6.79 -1.81 9.49
C GLY A 305 -6.81 -1.62 11.01
N ALA A 306 -7.96 -1.81 11.65
CA ALA A 306 -8.12 -1.71 13.09
C ALA A 306 -7.32 -2.80 13.84
N TRP A 307 -7.27 -4.02 13.32
CA TRP A 307 -6.40 -5.09 13.85
C TRP A 307 -4.94 -4.66 13.80
N MET A 308 -4.50 -4.15 12.65
CA MET A 308 -3.10 -3.78 12.43
C MET A 308 -2.63 -2.71 13.41
N VAL A 309 -3.41 -1.67 13.67
CA VAL A 309 -2.99 -0.58 14.57
C VAL A 309 -2.81 -1.03 16.03
N THR A 310 -3.30 -2.21 16.41
CA THR A 310 -3.07 -2.80 17.73
C THR A 310 -1.73 -3.55 17.84
N LYS A 311 -0.94 -3.64 16.75
CA LYS A 311 0.29 -4.45 16.68
C LYS A 311 1.54 -3.57 16.62
N GLN A 312 2.70 -4.15 16.92
CA GLN A 312 3.99 -3.43 16.96
C GLN A 312 4.74 -3.41 15.62
N GLY A 313 4.19 -3.98 14.56
CA GLY A 313 4.83 -4.06 13.24
C GLY A 313 3.80 -4.07 12.12
N CYS A 314 4.22 -4.40 10.91
CA CYS A 314 3.37 -4.44 9.74
C CYS A 314 3.08 -5.88 9.27
N CYS A 315 3.77 -6.29 8.21
CA CYS A 315 3.55 -7.50 7.44
C CYS A 315 3.39 -8.78 8.28
N ASN A 316 4.28 -8.97 9.25
CA ASN A 316 4.31 -10.14 10.14
C ASN A 316 3.15 -10.19 11.15
N PHE A 317 2.34 -9.14 11.24
CA PHE A 317 1.15 -9.06 12.11
C PHE A 317 -0.16 -8.98 11.34
N ALA A 318 -0.14 -9.02 10.00
CA ALA A 318 -1.36 -9.09 9.20
C ALA A 318 -2.21 -10.31 9.64
N PRO A 319 -3.53 -10.12 9.82
CA PRO A 319 -4.37 -11.18 10.36
C PRO A 319 -4.57 -12.33 9.38
N TYR A 320 -4.74 -13.54 9.89
CA TYR A 320 -5.33 -14.63 9.14
C TYR A 320 -6.86 -14.50 9.11
N TYR A 321 -7.50 -15.15 8.12
CA TYR A 321 -8.94 -15.01 7.91
C TYR A 321 -9.76 -15.32 9.18
N ASN A 322 -9.48 -16.42 9.86
CA ASN A 322 -10.23 -16.79 11.06
C ASN A 322 -10.04 -15.77 12.19
N GLU A 323 -8.81 -15.26 12.37
CA GLU A 323 -8.51 -14.27 13.42
C GLU A 323 -9.30 -12.97 13.20
N ILE A 324 -9.38 -12.51 11.93
CA ILE A 324 -10.09 -11.27 11.63
C ILE A 324 -11.61 -11.44 11.74
N ILE A 325 -12.14 -12.60 11.41
CA ILE A 325 -13.58 -12.89 11.59
C ILE A 325 -13.92 -12.91 13.09
N GLU A 326 -13.15 -13.59 13.92
CA GLU A 326 -13.32 -13.58 15.38
C GLU A 326 -13.22 -12.15 15.94
N PHE A 327 -12.29 -11.34 15.45
CA PHE A 327 -12.19 -9.93 15.82
C PHE A 327 -13.46 -9.15 15.46
N ILE A 328 -13.98 -9.30 14.24
CA ILE A 328 -15.22 -8.64 13.79
C ILE A 328 -16.39 -9.05 14.69
N GLU A 329 -16.56 -10.34 14.95
CA GLU A 329 -17.63 -10.86 15.81
C GLU A 329 -17.54 -10.31 17.23
N SER A 330 -16.32 -10.22 17.79
CA SER A 330 -16.08 -9.65 19.12
C SER A 330 -16.45 -8.16 19.22
N LYS A 331 -16.56 -7.46 18.08
CA LYS A 331 -16.88 -6.04 17.96
C LYS A 331 -18.31 -5.77 17.46
N GLY A 332 -19.15 -6.78 17.41
CA GLY A 332 -20.58 -6.63 17.03
C GLY A 332 -20.93 -7.06 15.62
N GLY A 333 -20.01 -7.67 14.89
CA GLY A 333 -20.24 -8.21 13.55
C GLY A 333 -19.94 -7.23 12.41
N PHE A 334 -20.32 -7.66 11.18
CA PHE A 334 -20.19 -6.85 9.95
C PHE A 334 -21.13 -5.66 9.92
#